data_49457be98df11c6101e72ef3a9761665
#
_entry.id   49457be98df11c6101e72ef3a9761665
#
_cell.length_a   1.000
_cell.length_b   1.000
_cell.length_c   1.000
_cell.angle_alpha   90.00
_cell.angle_beta   90.00
_cell.angle_gamma   90.00
#
_symmetry.space_group_name_H-M   'P 1'
#
loop_
_entity.id
_entity.type
_entity.pdbx_description
1 polymer ?
#
loop_
_entity_poly.entity_id
_entity_poly.type
_entity_poly.pdbx_seq_one_letter_code
_entity_poly.pdbx_strand_id
1 'polypeptide(L)'
;MALDHEAIYEAYKSEAKPVVSIDDSAGAFDADGAKVTLDDAKVAAARKALDDAAAAIAYKSKRTGADGTTDTIYPTIGDQLDNLYKDIVAGTVTTSGAFATAIKATKDKYPKP
;
A
#
# COMPACT_ATOMS: atom_id res chain seq x y z
N MET A 1 -2.13 -23.60 15.11
CA MET A 1 -1.84 -22.71 13.98
C MET A 1 -2.58 -21.40 14.15
N ALA A 2 -1.91 -20.28 14.00
CA ALA A 2 -2.55 -18.96 14.13
C ALA A 2 -3.53 -18.70 12.98
N LEU A 3 -4.66 -18.10 13.30
CA LEU A 3 -5.65 -17.66 12.33
C LEU A 3 -5.23 -16.32 11.71
N ASP A 4 -5.63 -16.06 10.48
CA ASP A 4 -5.42 -14.77 9.83
C ASP A 4 -6.51 -13.79 10.27
N HIS A 5 -6.31 -13.13 11.41
CA HIS A 5 -7.29 -12.26 12.03
C HIS A 5 -7.76 -11.15 11.10
N GLU A 6 -6.84 -10.46 10.44
CA GLU A 6 -7.16 -9.35 9.53
C GLU A 6 -8.05 -9.81 8.37
N ALA A 7 -7.70 -10.92 7.72
CA ALA A 7 -8.47 -11.46 6.61
C ALA A 7 -9.84 -11.95 7.06
N ILE A 8 -9.94 -12.53 8.26
CA ILE A 8 -11.22 -12.98 8.83
C ILE A 8 -12.13 -11.78 9.10
N TYR A 9 -11.65 -10.72 9.74
CA TYR A 9 -12.45 -9.51 9.95
C TYR A 9 -12.90 -8.91 8.62
N GLU A 10 -12.02 -8.85 7.63
CA GLU A 10 -12.36 -8.33 6.30
C GLU A 10 -13.40 -9.20 5.59
N ALA A 11 -13.27 -10.53 5.67
CA ALA A 11 -14.17 -11.47 5.00
C ALA A 11 -15.62 -11.38 5.51
N TYR A 12 -15.79 -11.07 6.81
CA TYR A 12 -17.10 -11.10 7.48
C TYR A 12 -17.64 -9.73 7.86
N LYS A 13 -16.95 -8.64 7.51
CA LYS A 13 -17.38 -7.27 7.90
C LYS A 13 -18.75 -6.86 7.37
N SER A 14 -19.16 -7.42 6.25
CA SER A 14 -20.44 -7.08 5.59
C SER A 14 -21.56 -8.05 5.90
N GLU A 15 -21.31 -9.06 6.73
CA GLU A 15 -22.33 -10.02 7.14
C GLU A 15 -23.32 -9.39 8.13
N ALA A 16 -24.52 -9.96 8.24
CA ALA A 16 -25.52 -9.52 9.21
C ALA A 16 -25.01 -9.61 10.65
N LYS A 17 -24.19 -10.62 10.93
CA LYS A 17 -23.51 -10.81 12.21
C LYS A 17 -22.00 -10.92 11.96
N PRO A 18 -21.30 -9.78 11.89
CA PRO A 18 -19.86 -9.78 11.64
C PRO A 18 -19.07 -10.44 12.77
N VAL A 19 -17.89 -10.95 12.44
CA VAL A 19 -16.92 -11.42 13.45
C VAL A 19 -16.44 -10.22 14.25
N VAL A 20 -16.51 -10.30 15.58
CA VAL A 20 -16.06 -9.25 16.49
C VAL A 20 -14.88 -9.69 17.37
N SER A 21 -14.66 -10.98 17.52
CA SER A 21 -13.51 -11.50 18.25
C SER A 21 -12.98 -12.78 17.63
N ILE A 22 -11.68 -12.98 17.76
CA ILE A 22 -10.98 -14.16 17.22
C ILE A 22 -10.01 -14.69 18.27
N ASP A 23 -10.05 -15.99 18.50
CA ASP A 23 -9.07 -16.71 19.30
C ASP A 23 -8.44 -17.81 18.43
N ASP A 24 -7.13 -17.89 18.41
CA ASP A 24 -6.41 -18.85 17.56
C ASP A 24 -6.74 -20.31 17.85
N SER A 25 -7.18 -20.60 19.09
CA SER A 25 -7.57 -21.95 19.49
C SER A 25 -9.06 -22.19 19.40
N ALA A 26 -9.88 -21.21 19.78
CA ALA A 26 -11.34 -21.34 19.88
C ALA A 26 -12.09 -20.97 18.59
N GLY A 27 -11.49 -20.10 17.77
CA GLY A 27 -12.07 -19.65 16.50
C GLY A 27 -12.64 -18.24 16.56
N ALA A 28 -13.57 -17.95 15.66
CA ALA A 28 -14.16 -16.63 15.49
C ALA A 28 -15.57 -16.57 16.08
N PHE A 29 -15.94 -15.42 16.65
CA PHE A 29 -17.21 -15.21 17.33
C PHE A 29 -17.85 -13.89 16.92
N ASP A 30 -19.19 -13.89 16.86
CA ASP A 30 -19.96 -12.67 16.60
C ASP A 30 -20.23 -11.87 17.89
N ALA A 31 -20.98 -10.77 17.78
CA ALA A 31 -21.30 -9.91 18.91
C ALA A 31 -22.19 -10.60 19.98
N ASP A 32 -22.89 -11.65 19.61
CA ASP A 32 -23.71 -12.45 20.52
C ASP A 32 -22.91 -13.55 21.23
N GLY A 33 -21.62 -13.67 20.92
CA GLY A 33 -20.75 -14.71 21.44
C GLY A 33 -20.93 -16.06 20.75
N ALA A 34 -21.69 -16.12 19.66
CA ALA A 34 -21.89 -17.32 18.88
C ALA A 34 -20.69 -17.57 17.94
N LYS A 35 -20.28 -18.82 17.83
CA LYS A 35 -19.16 -19.19 16.95
C LYS A 35 -19.54 -19.04 15.48
N VAL A 36 -18.70 -18.37 14.72
CA VAL A 36 -18.86 -18.20 13.28
C VAL A 36 -18.04 -19.28 12.57
N THR A 37 -18.69 -20.06 11.71
CA THR A 37 -18.00 -21.04 10.89
C THR A 37 -17.21 -20.33 9.79
N LEU A 38 -15.89 -20.52 9.77
CA LEU A 38 -15.03 -19.89 8.79
C LEU A 38 -15.01 -20.67 7.48
N ASP A 39 -15.20 -19.95 6.38
CA ASP A 39 -15.04 -20.48 5.02
C ASP A 39 -13.64 -20.11 4.55
N ASP A 40 -12.76 -21.10 4.40
CA ASP A 40 -11.37 -20.91 4.01
C ASP A 40 -11.22 -20.18 2.67
N ALA A 41 -12.11 -20.46 1.71
CA ALA A 41 -12.08 -19.78 0.41
C ALA A 41 -12.43 -18.29 0.55
N LYS A 42 -13.39 -17.96 1.42
CA LYS A 42 -13.80 -16.58 1.69
C LYS A 42 -12.68 -15.80 2.40
N VAL A 43 -12.02 -16.42 3.35
CA VAL A 43 -10.87 -15.83 4.06
C VAL A 43 -9.70 -15.62 3.12
N ALA A 44 -9.40 -16.60 2.27
CA ALA A 44 -8.32 -16.48 1.27
C ALA A 44 -8.60 -15.36 0.26
N ALA A 45 -9.84 -15.21 -0.19
CA ALA A 45 -10.24 -14.12 -1.08
C ALA A 45 -10.09 -12.75 -0.40
N ALA A 46 -10.42 -12.64 0.88
CA ALA A 46 -10.23 -11.42 1.67
C ALA A 46 -8.75 -11.09 1.84
N ARG A 47 -7.89 -12.09 2.11
CA ARG A 47 -6.44 -11.90 2.18
C ARG A 47 -5.89 -11.37 0.86
N LYS A 48 -6.31 -11.97 -0.24
CA LYS A 48 -5.91 -11.51 -1.56
C LYS A 48 -6.33 -10.06 -1.81
N ALA A 49 -7.56 -9.69 -1.47
CA ALA A 49 -8.06 -8.34 -1.64
C ALA A 49 -7.27 -7.32 -0.81
N LEU A 50 -6.93 -7.65 0.44
CA LEU A 50 -6.10 -6.80 1.31
C LEU A 50 -4.69 -6.64 0.74
N ASP A 51 -4.08 -7.73 0.29
CA ASP A 51 -2.74 -7.71 -0.30
C ASP A 51 -2.71 -6.92 -1.61
N ASP A 52 -3.73 -7.10 -2.47
CA ASP A 52 -3.86 -6.35 -3.72
C ASP A 52 -4.04 -4.84 -3.46
N ALA A 53 -4.85 -4.48 -2.46
CA ALA A 53 -5.03 -3.07 -2.08
C ALA A 53 -3.73 -2.46 -1.53
N ALA A 54 -2.99 -3.20 -0.72
CA ALA A 54 -1.69 -2.75 -0.21
C ALA A 54 -0.68 -2.59 -1.36
N ALA A 55 -0.63 -3.55 -2.28
CA ALA A 55 0.26 -3.49 -3.45
C ALA A 55 -0.07 -2.31 -4.37
N ALA A 56 -1.36 -1.97 -4.52
CA ALA A 56 -1.80 -0.86 -5.36
C ALA A 56 -1.27 0.50 -4.90
N ILE A 57 -0.92 0.65 -3.62
CA ILE A 57 -0.42 1.91 -3.04
C ILE A 57 1.04 1.84 -2.58
N ALA A 58 1.65 0.64 -2.57
CA ALA A 58 3.02 0.45 -2.08
C ALA A 58 4.05 1.28 -2.86
N TYR A 59 3.82 1.53 -4.15
CA TYR A 59 4.70 2.35 -4.98
C TYR A 59 4.88 3.76 -4.42
N LYS A 60 3.87 4.31 -3.74
CA LYS A 60 3.93 5.66 -3.16
C LYS A 60 4.99 5.74 -2.06
N SER A 61 4.98 4.77 -1.14
CA SER A 61 5.96 4.70 -0.06
C SER A 61 7.38 4.44 -0.57
N LYS A 62 7.50 3.64 -1.63
CA LYS A 62 8.80 3.39 -2.26
C LYS A 62 9.38 4.64 -2.91
N ARG A 63 8.54 5.40 -3.61
CA ARG A 63 8.97 6.63 -4.30
C ARG A 63 9.46 7.70 -3.34
N THR A 64 8.88 7.79 -2.15
CA THR A 64 9.23 8.81 -1.14
C THR A 64 10.26 8.33 -0.13
N GLY A 65 10.50 7.03 -0.05
CA GLY A 65 11.35 6.42 0.97
C GLY A 65 10.66 6.24 2.33
N ALA A 66 9.34 6.43 2.40
CA ALA A 66 8.59 6.31 3.66
C ALA A 66 8.64 4.88 4.25
N ASP A 67 8.85 3.87 3.41
CA ASP A 67 8.99 2.47 3.82
C ASP A 67 10.47 2.06 4.10
N GLY A 68 11.40 3.02 4.14
CA GLY A 68 12.83 2.77 4.30
C GLY A 68 13.60 2.58 3.00
N THR A 69 12.93 2.61 1.85
CA THR A 69 13.59 2.56 0.54
C THR A 69 14.50 3.76 0.37
N THR A 70 15.74 3.55 -0.08
CA THR A 70 16.72 4.62 -0.31
C THR A 70 17.19 4.70 -1.77
N ASP A 71 16.94 3.65 -2.56
CA ASP A 71 17.38 3.58 -3.96
C ASP A 71 16.37 4.28 -4.88
N THR A 72 16.83 5.28 -5.59
CA THR A 72 16.06 5.98 -6.64
C THR A 72 14.73 6.57 -6.13
N ILE A 73 14.73 7.11 -4.91
CA ILE A 73 13.57 7.84 -4.37
C ILE A 73 13.52 9.26 -4.95
N TYR A 74 12.37 9.93 -4.78
CA TYR A 74 12.28 11.34 -5.16
C TYR A 74 13.35 12.17 -4.44
N PRO A 75 13.97 13.14 -5.13
CA PRO A 75 14.86 14.09 -4.47
C PRO A 75 14.14 14.86 -3.37
N THR A 76 14.88 15.44 -2.42
CA THR A 76 14.29 16.32 -1.42
C THR A 76 13.59 17.49 -2.10
N ILE A 77 12.64 18.12 -1.40
CA ILE A 77 11.94 19.30 -1.95
C ILE A 77 12.94 20.40 -2.32
N GLY A 78 13.98 20.61 -1.50
CA GLY A 78 15.04 21.57 -1.79
C GLY A 78 15.78 21.25 -3.11
N ASP A 79 16.14 19.98 -3.29
CA ASP A 79 16.82 19.53 -4.53
C ASP A 79 15.88 19.63 -5.73
N GLN A 80 14.61 19.31 -5.58
CA GLN A 80 13.62 19.45 -6.65
C GLN A 80 13.47 20.91 -7.09
N LEU A 81 13.38 21.83 -6.13
CA LEU A 81 13.29 23.27 -6.42
C LEU A 81 14.57 23.79 -7.08
N ASP A 82 15.74 23.33 -6.63
CA ASP A 82 17.02 23.72 -7.24
C ASP A 82 17.13 23.22 -8.69
N ASN A 83 16.74 21.99 -8.95
CA ASN A 83 16.70 21.45 -10.31
C ASN A 83 15.73 22.25 -11.21
N LEU A 84 14.56 22.60 -10.68
CA LEU A 84 13.59 23.41 -11.41
C LEU A 84 14.12 24.80 -11.71
N TYR A 85 14.78 25.45 -10.72
CA TYR A 85 15.38 26.76 -10.88
C TYR A 85 16.47 26.73 -11.98
N LYS A 86 17.34 25.72 -11.95
CA LYS A 86 18.37 25.56 -12.98
C LYS A 86 17.77 25.40 -14.38
N ASP A 87 16.69 24.63 -14.50
CA ASP A 87 15.98 24.45 -15.77
C ASP A 87 15.34 25.77 -16.25
N ILE A 88 14.79 26.57 -15.36
CA ILE A 88 14.21 27.89 -15.70
C ILE A 88 15.31 28.80 -16.26
N VAL A 89 16.45 28.88 -15.57
CA VAL A 89 17.58 29.73 -16.00
C VAL A 89 18.13 29.29 -17.35
N ALA A 90 18.22 27.98 -17.57
CA ALA A 90 18.76 27.40 -18.81
C ALA A 90 17.73 27.33 -19.95
N GLY A 91 16.44 27.59 -19.68
CA GLY A 91 15.38 27.44 -20.66
C GLY A 91 15.06 25.99 -20.98
N THR A 92 15.35 25.05 -20.05
CA THR A 92 15.17 23.61 -20.22
C THR A 92 14.05 23.02 -19.37
N VAL A 93 13.01 23.80 -19.05
CA VAL A 93 11.81 23.30 -18.37
C VAL A 93 10.99 22.49 -19.36
N THR A 94 11.44 21.26 -19.60
CA THR A 94 10.88 20.32 -20.57
C THR A 94 10.94 18.92 -19.99
N THR A 95 10.39 17.94 -20.72
CA THR A 95 10.47 16.52 -20.34
C THR A 95 11.91 15.98 -20.28
N SER A 96 12.87 16.69 -20.88
CA SER A 96 14.29 16.33 -20.89
C SER A 96 15.13 17.11 -19.87
N GLY A 97 14.55 18.09 -19.18
CA GLY A 97 15.25 18.89 -18.18
C GLY A 97 15.58 18.10 -16.90
N ALA A 98 16.43 18.69 -16.06
CA ALA A 98 16.91 18.03 -14.84
C ALA A 98 15.77 17.68 -13.87
N PHE A 99 14.82 18.59 -13.69
CA PHE A 99 13.66 18.37 -12.81
C PHE A 99 12.82 17.17 -13.27
N ALA A 100 12.39 17.18 -14.53
CA ALA A 100 11.55 16.12 -15.08
C ALA A 100 12.28 14.77 -15.13
N THR A 101 13.56 14.76 -15.47
CA THR A 101 14.39 13.55 -15.54
C THR A 101 14.52 12.89 -14.16
N ALA A 102 14.78 13.67 -13.11
CA ALA A 102 14.91 13.15 -11.76
C ALA A 102 13.60 12.54 -11.25
N ILE A 103 12.47 13.21 -11.49
CA ILE A 103 11.13 12.69 -11.10
C ILE A 103 10.79 11.43 -11.89
N LYS A 104 11.06 11.41 -13.19
CA LYS A 104 10.78 10.26 -14.06
C LYS A 104 11.57 9.02 -13.63
N ALA A 105 12.84 9.18 -13.26
CA ALA A 105 13.67 8.05 -12.81
C ALA A 105 13.01 7.29 -11.65
N THR A 106 12.46 8.00 -10.67
CA THR A 106 11.76 7.39 -9.53
C THR A 106 10.47 6.71 -9.97
N LYS A 107 9.69 7.35 -10.82
CA LYS A 107 8.43 6.78 -11.35
C LYS A 107 8.66 5.53 -12.18
N ASP A 108 9.74 5.49 -12.95
CA ASP A 108 10.08 4.34 -13.77
C ASP A 108 10.60 3.16 -12.93
N LYS A 109 11.32 3.47 -11.84
CA LYS A 109 11.81 2.45 -10.90
C LYS A 109 10.67 1.81 -10.12
N TYR A 110 9.69 2.59 -9.71
CA TYR A 110 8.54 2.15 -8.91
C TYR A 110 7.24 2.55 -9.63
N PRO A 111 6.87 1.83 -10.69
CA PRO A 111 5.71 2.19 -11.48
C PRO A 111 4.41 1.99 -10.70
N LYS A 112 3.43 2.81 -11.02
CA LYS A 112 2.07 2.62 -10.54
C LYS A 112 1.48 1.36 -11.18
N PRO A 113 0.96 0.42 -10.38
CA PRO A 113 0.33 -0.79 -10.90
C PRO A 113 -0.87 -0.51 -11.81
#